data_57299947daae52b3b1b7f7f6ddd6776d
#
_entry.id   57299947daae52b3b1b7f7f6ddd6776d
#
_cell.length_a   1.000
_cell.length_b   1.000
_cell.length_c   1.000
_cell.angle_alpha   90.00
_cell.angle_beta   90.00
_cell.angle_gamma   90.00
#
_symmetry.space_group_name_H-M   'P 1'
#
loop_
_entity.id
_entity.type
_entity.pdbx_description
1 polymer ?
#
loop_
_entity_poly.entity_id
_entity_poly.type
_entity_poly.pdbx_seq_one_letter_code
_entity_poly.pdbx_strand_id
1 'polypeptide(L)' 'MRAYITARRPADVARDVDSWRKRGCRSFVLRKAGGGAELDQERLGAARYAAGLQADVELEGDASDLSDAASR' A
#
# COMPACT_ATOMS: atom_id res chain seq x y z
N MET A 1 2.59 -11.82 -8.88
CA MET A 1 3.67 -11.24 -8.05
C MET A 1 3.10 -10.14 -7.17
N ARG A 2 3.55 -10.08 -5.95
CA ARG A 2 3.07 -9.10 -4.98
C ARG A 2 4.25 -8.34 -4.40
N ALA A 3 4.19 -7.03 -4.41
CA ALA A 3 5.26 -6.20 -3.88
C ALA A 3 4.84 -5.59 -2.54
N TYR A 4 5.74 -5.62 -1.58
CA TYR A 4 5.50 -5.03 -0.27
C TYR A 4 6.20 -3.68 -0.22
N ILE A 5 5.44 -2.65 0.09
CA ILE A 5 5.93 -1.28 0.10
C ILE A 5 6.08 -0.83 1.54
N THR A 6 7.29 -0.50 1.93
CA THR A 6 7.58 -0.08 3.30
C THR A 6 7.93 1.39 3.42
N ALA A 7 8.03 2.10 2.31
CA ALA A 7 8.37 3.51 2.32
C ALA A 7 7.40 4.29 3.18
N ARG A 8 7.91 5.23 3.93
CA ARG A 8 7.11 6.01 4.86
C ARG A 8 6.46 7.22 4.23
N ARG A 9 7.19 7.92 3.37
CA ARG A 9 6.67 9.12 2.74
C ARG A 9 5.82 8.78 1.52
N PRO A 10 4.70 9.48 1.33
CA PRO A 10 3.87 9.21 0.15
C PRO A 10 4.65 9.32 -1.17
N ALA A 11 5.56 10.27 -1.29
CA ALA A 11 6.35 10.41 -2.51
C ALA A 11 7.23 9.19 -2.75
N ASP A 12 7.80 8.64 -1.69
CA ASP A 12 8.64 7.46 -1.81
C ASP A 12 7.79 6.22 -2.10
N VAL A 13 6.59 6.17 -1.53
CA VAL A 13 5.66 5.08 -1.84
C VAL A 13 5.33 5.09 -3.32
N ALA A 14 5.02 6.25 -3.87
CA ALA A 14 4.69 6.36 -5.28
C ALA A 14 5.86 5.92 -6.16
N ARG A 15 7.07 6.30 -5.77
CA ARG A 15 8.26 5.93 -6.52
C ARG A 15 8.47 4.42 -6.50
N ASP A 16 8.32 3.81 -5.34
CA ASP A 16 8.49 2.37 -5.21
C ASP A 16 7.45 1.61 -6.02
N VAL A 17 6.19 2.04 -5.92
CA VAL A 17 5.12 1.41 -6.67
C VAL A 17 5.38 1.52 -8.17
N ASP A 18 5.79 2.69 -8.63
CA ASP A 18 6.07 2.89 -10.04
C ASP A 18 7.20 1.98 -10.51
N SER A 19 8.23 1.84 -9.69
CA SER A 19 9.36 0.97 -10.00
C SER A 19 8.90 -0.49 -10.17
N TRP A 20 8.08 -0.97 -9.25
CA TRP A 20 7.58 -2.33 -9.33
C TRP A 20 6.60 -2.51 -10.49
N ARG A 21 5.79 -1.49 -10.74
CA ARG A 21 4.84 -1.54 -11.86
C ARG A 21 5.57 -1.71 -13.18
N LYS A 22 6.69 -1.03 -13.34
CA LYS A 22 7.50 -1.15 -14.55
C LYS A 22 8.06 -2.54 -14.75
N ARG A 23 8.13 -3.30 -13.66
CA ARG A 23 8.58 -4.70 -13.71
C ARG A 23 7.42 -5.68 -13.91
N GLY A 24 6.21 -5.16 -14.07
CA GLY A 24 5.04 -5.98 -14.31
C GLY A 24 4.24 -6.34 -13.09
N CYS A 25 4.57 -5.78 -11.93
CA CYS A 25 3.85 -6.06 -10.71
C CYS A 25 2.52 -5.32 -10.71
N ARG A 26 1.45 -6.00 -10.30
CA ARG A 26 0.11 -5.43 -10.25
C ARG A 26 -0.55 -5.55 -8.90
N SER A 27 0.12 -6.11 -7.95
CA SER A 27 -0.43 -6.28 -6.60
C SER A 27 0.55 -5.70 -5.61
N PHE A 28 0.08 -4.75 -4.82
CA PHE A 28 0.92 -4.03 -3.88
C PHE A 28 0.33 -4.06 -2.49
N VAL A 29 1.17 -4.26 -1.51
CA VAL A 29 0.75 -4.25 -0.11
C VAL A 29 1.56 -3.19 0.61
N LEU A 30 0.89 -2.18 1.16
CA LEU A 30 1.54 -1.17 1.97
C LEU A 30 1.64 -1.68 3.40
N ARG A 31 2.84 -1.75 3.91
CA ARG A 31 3.05 -2.14 5.29
C ARG A 31 2.95 -0.90 6.17
N LYS A 32 2.44 -1.08 7.36
CA LYS A 32 2.30 0.04 8.30
C LYS A 32 3.66 0.60 8.64
N ALA A 33 3.76 1.92 8.64
CA ALA A 33 5.02 2.61 8.90
C ALA A 33 5.04 3.33 10.25
N GLY A 34 3.96 3.22 11.01
CA GLY A 34 3.92 3.83 12.33
C GLY A 34 3.64 5.31 12.35
N GLY A 35 3.20 5.87 11.24
CA GLY A 35 2.94 7.30 11.14
C GLY A 35 1.49 7.71 11.38
N GLY A 36 0.65 6.78 11.81
CA GLY A 36 -0.74 7.08 12.08
C GLY A 36 -1.64 6.92 10.86
N ALA A 37 -2.96 7.00 11.10
CA ALA A 37 -3.94 6.75 10.06
C ALA A 37 -3.88 7.77 8.94
N GLU A 38 -3.62 9.02 9.28
CA GLU A 38 -3.55 10.07 8.27
C GLU A 38 -2.44 9.81 7.26
N LEU A 39 -1.27 9.49 7.78
CA LEU A 39 -0.14 9.19 6.90
C LEU A 39 -0.42 7.96 6.07
N ASP A 40 -1.02 6.94 6.66
CA ASP A 40 -1.35 5.72 5.94
C ASP A 40 -2.33 6.00 4.81
N GLN A 41 -3.29 6.89 5.02
CA GLN A 41 -4.23 7.26 3.96
C GLN A 41 -3.52 7.98 2.83
N GLU A 42 -2.59 8.87 3.14
CA GLU A 42 -1.81 9.55 2.13
C GLU A 42 -0.93 8.58 1.35
N ARG A 43 -0.33 7.65 2.05
CA ARG A 43 0.49 6.62 1.43
C ARG A 43 -0.35 5.75 0.49
N LEU A 44 -1.53 5.37 0.95
CA LEU A 44 -2.43 4.54 0.15
C LEU A 44 -2.87 5.29 -1.11
N GLY A 45 -3.21 6.56 -0.98
CA GLY A 45 -3.58 7.37 -2.13
C GLY A 45 -2.44 7.48 -3.14
N ALA A 46 -1.23 7.72 -2.65
CA ALA A 46 -0.07 7.81 -3.53
C ALA A 46 0.19 6.47 -4.24
N ALA A 47 0.03 5.37 -3.52
CA ALA A 47 0.24 4.06 -4.11
C ALA A 47 -0.79 3.77 -5.20
N ARG A 48 -2.05 4.09 -4.93
CA ARG A 48 -3.11 3.87 -5.92
C ARG A 48 -2.90 4.73 -7.16
N TYR A 49 -2.48 5.95 -6.95
CA TYR A 49 -2.21 6.83 -8.07
C TYR A 49 -1.09 6.28 -8.95
N ALA A 50 -0.01 5.85 -8.33
CA ALA A 50 1.14 5.33 -9.06
C ALA A 50 0.85 3.97 -9.70
N ALA A 51 0.06 3.14 -9.04
CA ALA A 51 -0.23 1.79 -9.52
C ALA A 51 -1.21 1.77 -10.69
N GLY A 52 -2.10 2.72 -10.72
CA GLY A 52 -3.13 2.76 -11.77
C GLY A 52 -4.37 1.98 -11.38
N LEU A 53 -5.40 2.11 -12.22
CA LEU A 53 -6.71 1.57 -11.91
C LEU A 53 -6.80 0.06 -11.96
N GLN A 54 -5.87 -0.58 -12.64
CA GLN A 54 -5.93 -2.02 -12.84
C GLN A 54 -5.11 -2.81 -11.83
N ALA A 55 -4.51 -2.12 -10.90
CA ALA A 55 -3.68 -2.78 -9.89
C ALA A 55 -4.41 -2.84 -8.57
N ASP A 56 -4.07 -3.85 -7.77
CA ASP A 56 -4.61 -4.00 -6.43
C ASP A 56 -3.65 -3.39 -5.44
N VAL A 57 -4.18 -2.54 -4.56
CA VAL A 57 -3.37 -1.93 -3.51
C VAL A 57 -4.08 -2.13 -2.18
N GLU A 58 -3.40 -2.75 -1.24
CA GLU A 58 -3.93 -3.01 0.09
C GLU A 58 -3.06 -2.36 1.14
N LEU A 59 -3.66 -2.04 2.26
CA LEU A 59 -2.94 -1.55 3.42
C LEU A 59 -2.88 -2.68 4.45
N GLU A 60 -1.69 -3.20 4.67
CA GLU A 60 -1.50 -4.27 5.64
C GLU A 60 -1.75 -3.73 7.04
N GLY A 61 -2.32 -4.52 7.88
CA GLY A 61 -2.65 -4.08 9.21
C GLY A 61 -4.12 -3.75 9.33
N ASP A 62 -4.61 -2.93 8.41
CA ASP A 62 -6.03 -2.63 8.36
C ASP A 62 -6.85 -3.90 8.16
N ALA A 63 -6.47 -4.64 7.15
CA ALA A 63 -7.15 -5.89 6.86
C ALA A 63 -7.03 -6.86 8.03
N SER A 64 -5.87 -6.87 8.63
CA SER A 64 -5.62 -7.72 9.79
C SER A 64 -6.52 -7.35 10.95
N ASP A 65 -6.63 -6.06 11.21
CA ASP A 65 -7.47 -5.56 12.29
C ASP A 65 -8.93 -5.90 12.04
N LEU A 66 -9.37 -5.74 10.81
CA LEU A 66 -10.72 -6.06 10.45
C LEU A 66 -11.00 -7.55 10.57
N SER A 67 -10.06 -8.36 10.19
CA SER A 67 -10.16 -9.79 10.33
C SER A 67 -10.35 -10.18 11.78
N ASP A 68 -9.57 -9.60 12.64
CA ASP A 68 -9.68 -9.87 14.06
C ASP A 68 -11.03 -9.49 14.59
N ALA A 69 -11.49 -8.32 14.20
CA ALA A 69 -12.81 -7.88 14.62
C ALA A 69 -13.89 -8.81 14.12
N ALA A 70 -13.77 -9.25 12.89
CA ALA A 70 -14.77 -10.10 12.29
C ALA A 70 -14.81 -11.48 12.93
N SER A 71 -13.70 -11.93 13.42
CA SER A 71 -13.64 -13.27 13.99
C SER A 71 -14.18 -13.35 15.42
N ARG A 72 -14.61 -12.27 15.99
CA ARG A 72 -15.20 -12.30 17.36
C ARG A 72 -16.61 -12.83 17.34
#